data_4fadff08da6345bbb4db490e9594e9ee
#
_entry.id   4fadff08da6345bbb4db490e9594e9ee
#
_cell.length_a   1.000
_cell.length_b   1.000
_cell.length_c   1.000
_cell.angle_alpha   90.00
_cell.angle_beta   90.00
_cell.angle_gamma   90.00
#
_symmetry.space_group_name_H-M   'P 1'
#
loop_
_entity.id
_entity.type
_entity.pdbx_description
1 polymer ?
#
loop_
_entity_poly.entity_id
_entity_poly.type
_entity_poly.pdbx_seq_one_letter_code
_entity_poly.pdbx_strand_id
1 'polypeptide(L)'
;MARLVTLIQLPRVQLLGVVLCVLAATGVAEAQHDGVSIKRPFGGERRTELNLHAGLSHHGPGLAAGVRVAIPVVDNGFVSSINNAVYITVGGDLMFERCYGGCSKRDDDYGAALAIPITGRWQFNFTPRWSAYGEVGPNIYIHSGWVGDGGHVPGPHKAPGAWLAASVGGKWHFAPEMSLTLSLGAPYSHVGLDIAL
;
A
#
# COMPACT_ATOMS: atom_id res chain seq x y z
N MET A 1 40.65 19.87 3.21
CA MET A 1 40.14 18.87 2.25
C MET A 1 38.62 18.82 2.38
N ALA A 2 37.91 19.49 1.49
CA ALA A 2 36.46 19.56 1.52
C ALA A 2 35.93 18.42 0.66
N ARG A 3 35.16 17.50 1.27
CA ARG A 3 34.42 16.44 0.54
C ARG A 3 33.09 17.02 0.08
N LEU A 4 32.95 17.08 -1.22
CA LEU A 4 31.74 17.41 -1.94
C LEU A 4 30.72 16.27 -1.72
N VAL A 5 29.71 16.51 -0.89
CA VAL A 5 28.54 15.62 -0.80
C VAL A 5 27.56 16.08 -1.86
N THR A 6 27.58 15.41 -3.00
CA THR A 6 26.58 15.62 -4.04
C THR A 6 25.28 14.94 -3.60
N LEU A 7 24.39 15.70 -3.01
CA LEU A 7 23.00 15.29 -2.78
C LEU A 7 22.34 15.07 -4.15
N ILE A 8 22.05 13.82 -4.46
CA ILE A 8 21.16 13.46 -5.57
C ILE A 8 19.75 13.89 -5.16
N GLN A 9 19.41 15.13 -5.43
CA GLN A 9 18.02 15.60 -5.43
C GLN A 9 17.37 15.04 -6.69
N LEU A 10 16.74 13.88 -6.60
CA LEU A 10 15.80 13.44 -7.62
C LEU A 10 14.64 14.45 -7.66
N PRO A 11 14.46 15.18 -8.76
CA PRO A 11 13.46 16.22 -8.83
C PRO A 11 12.07 15.58 -8.70
N ARG A 12 11.33 16.01 -7.68
CA ARG A 12 9.94 15.61 -7.39
C ARG A 12 9.02 15.69 -8.62
N VAL A 13 9.39 16.50 -9.59
CA VAL A 13 8.69 16.70 -10.87
C VAL A 13 8.76 15.47 -11.78
N GLN A 14 9.83 14.65 -11.73
CA GLN A 14 9.95 13.46 -12.59
C GLN A 14 9.07 12.32 -12.12
N LEU A 15 8.84 12.17 -10.80
CA LEU A 15 7.94 11.14 -10.28
C LEU A 15 6.48 11.42 -10.68
N LEU A 16 6.06 12.69 -10.63
CA LEU A 16 4.72 13.08 -11.08
C LEU A 16 4.53 12.84 -12.59
N GLY A 17 5.56 13.08 -13.39
CA GLY A 17 5.53 12.85 -14.84
C GLY A 17 5.35 11.38 -15.21
N VAL A 18 6.02 10.47 -14.51
CA VAL A 18 5.90 9.02 -14.74
C VAL A 18 4.51 8.52 -14.37
N VAL A 19 3.95 8.97 -13.26
CA VAL A 19 2.59 8.60 -12.84
C VAL A 19 1.55 9.13 -13.82
N LEU A 20 1.70 10.36 -14.31
CA LEU A 20 0.79 10.93 -15.32
C LEU A 20 0.92 10.23 -16.69
N CYS A 21 2.14 9.86 -17.11
CA CYS A 21 2.34 9.13 -18.37
C CYS A 21 1.75 7.72 -18.32
N VAL A 22 1.84 7.02 -17.18
CA VAL A 22 1.21 5.70 -17.00
C VAL A 22 -0.32 5.82 -17.04
N LEU A 23 -0.89 6.89 -16.47
CA LEU A 23 -2.34 7.15 -16.51
C LEU A 23 -2.81 7.58 -17.91
N ALA A 24 -1.99 8.30 -18.69
CA ALA A 24 -2.36 8.76 -20.03
C ALA A 24 -2.21 7.66 -21.10
N ALA A 25 -1.26 6.73 -20.95
CA ALA A 25 -1.06 5.65 -21.92
C ALA A 25 -2.15 4.56 -21.87
N THR A 26 -3.02 4.57 -20.86
CA THR A 26 -4.10 3.59 -20.70
C THR A 26 -5.43 4.01 -21.32
N GLY A 27 -5.49 5.15 -21.99
CA GLY A 27 -6.71 5.71 -22.56
C GLY A 27 -7.24 5.04 -23.82
N VAL A 28 -6.58 4.06 -24.43
CA VAL A 28 -6.99 3.49 -25.72
C VAL A 28 -6.83 1.97 -25.75
N ALA A 29 -7.77 1.28 -25.15
CA ALA A 29 -8.19 -0.05 -25.58
C ALA A 29 -9.56 -0.36 -24.98
N GLU A 30 -10.61 0.15 -25.58
CA GLU A 30 -11.95 -0.41 -25.44
C GLU A 30 -11.98 -1.80 -26.07
N ALA A 31 -11.63 -2.80 -25.28
CA ALA A 31 -12.05 -4.16 -25.59
C ALA A 31 -13.37 -4.36 -24.82
N GLN A 32 -14.45 -4.51 -25.55
CA GLN A 32 -15.77 -4.91 -25.07
C GLN A 32 -15.62 -6.13 -24.15
N HIS A 33 -15.61 -5.88 -22.84
CA HIS A 33 -15.96 -6.86 -21.82
C HIS A 33 -17.27 -6.36 -21.21
N ASP A 34 -18.34 -6.97 -21.67
CA ASP A 34 -19.70 -6.62 -21.30
C ASP A 34 -19.91 -6.73 -19.79
N GLY A 35 -20.27 -5.62 -19.16
CA GLY A 35 -21.03 -5.66 -17.94
C GLY A 35 -20.52 -4.87 -16.74
N VAL A 36 -19.21 -4.69 -16.52
CA VAL A 36 -18.74 -3.93 -15.36
C VAL A 36 -18.68 -2.44 -15.66
N SER A 37 -19.54 -1.68 -15.00
CA SER A 37 -19.58 -0.22 -15.07
C SER A 37 -19.88 0.33 -13.70
N ILE A 38 -19.31 1.50 -13.37
CA ILE A 38 -19.62 2.20 -12.12
C ILE A 38 -21.14 2.46 -11.95
N LYS A 39 -21.85 2.63 -13.05
CA LYS A 39 -23.29 2.92 -13.04
C LYS A 39 -24.20 1.70 -12.86
N ARG A 40 -23.64 0.50 -12.74
CA ARG A 40 -24.39 -0.74 -12.54
C ARG A 40 -23.96 -1.42 -11.27
N PRO A 41 -24.85 -1.61 -10.29
CA PRO A 41 -24.54 -2.42 -9.10
C PRO A 41 -24.04 -3.81 -9.49
N PHE A 42 -23.17 -4.36 -8.70
CA PHE A 42 -22.65 -5.71 -8.91
C PHE A 42 -23.74 -6.75 -8.55
N GLY A 43 -23.94 -7.72 -9.41
CA GLY A 43 -24.98 -8.75 -9.25
C GLY A 43 -24.42 -10.13 -8.93
N GLY A 44 -23.40 -10.24 -8.08
CA GLY A 44 -22.77 -11.51 -7.71
C GLY A 44 -22.14 -11.43 -6.34
N GLU A 45 -21.36 -12.45 -5.99
CA GLU A 45 -20.53 -12.47 -4.80
C GLU A 45 -19.12 -11.99 -5.13
N ARG A 46 -18.59 -11.10 -4.28
CA ARG A 46 -17.20 -10.64 -4.38
C ARG A 46 -16.27 -11.72 -3.85
N ARG A 47 -15.12 -11.84 -4.47
CA ARG A 47 -14.09 -12.80 -4.05
C ARG A 47 -13.17 -12.18 -3.01
N THR A 48 -12.65 -13.03 -2.15
CA THR A 48 -11.51 -12.68 -1.29
C THR A 48 -10.29 -12.43 -2.15
N GLU A 49 -9.50 -11.42 -1.80
CA GLU A 49 -8.30 -11.07 -2.55
C GLU A 49 -7.06 -11.26 -1.68
N LEU A 50 -6.04 -11.89 -2.23
CA LEU A 50 -4.69 -11.95 -1.65
C LEU A 50 -3.82 -10.91 -2.34
N ASN A 51 -3.25 -9.98 -1.58
CA ASN A 51 -2.34 -8.95 -2.08
C ASN A 51 -0.91 -9.23 -1.61
N LEU A 52 0.03 -9.31 -2.54
CA LEU A 52 1.47 -9.36 -2.30
C LEU A 52 2.06 -8.03 -2.74
N HIS A 53 2.80 -7.32 -1.88
CA HIS A 53 3.24 -5.97 -2.19
C HIS A 53 4.63 -5.64 -1.65
N ALA A 54 5.24 -4.63 -2.27
CA ALA A 54 6.45 -3.99 -1.82
C ALA A 54 6.35 -2.47 -2.02
N GLY A 55 7.01 -1.70 -1.16
CA GLY A 55 6.87 -0.26 -1.18
C GLY A 55 7.94 0.50 -0.40
N LEU A 56 7.67 1.79 -0.24
CA LEU A 56 8.55 2.73 0.44
C LEU A 56 7.86 3.25 1.71
N SER A 57 8.57 3.15 2.84
CA SER A 57 8.10 3.68 4.11
C SER A 57 8.13 5.22 4.13
N HIS A 58 7.18 5.82 4.85
CA HIS A 58 7.11 7.26 5.07
C HIS A 58 7.60 7.69 6.46
N HIS A 59 7.87 6.74 7.35
CA HIS A 59 8.41 7.02 8.68
C HIS A 59 9.93 7.19 8.72
N GLY A 60 10.59 7.00 7.58
CA GLY A 60 12.02 7.14 7.32
C GLY A 60 12.32 6.56 5.94
N PRO A 61 13.48 6.83 5.34
CA PRO A 61 13.85 6.20 4.09
C PRO A 61 14.01 4.69 4.34
N GLY A 62 13.02 3.91 3.91
CA GLY A 62 12.96 2.48 4.16
C GLY A 62 12.15 1.73 3.12
N LEU A 63 12.30 0.41 3.12
CA LEU A 63 11.56 -0.50 2.28
C LEU A 63 10.50 -1.23 3.12
N ALA A 64 9.37 -1.50 2.52
CA ALA A 64 8.33 -2.35 3.09
C ALA A 64 7.98 -3.46 2.11
N ALA A 65 7.68 -4.65 2.61
CA ALA A 65 7.12 -5.74 1.84
C ALA A 65 6.14 -6.51 2.71
N GLY A 66 5.05 -6.98 2.13
CA GLY A 66 4.03 -7.64 2.92
C GLY A 66 3.02 -8.44 2.13
N VAL A 67 2.12 -9.02 2.90
CA VAL A 67 0.98 -9.77 2.39
C VAL A 67 -0.28 -9.35 3.12
N ARG A 68 -1.38 -9.19 2.38
CA ARG A 68 -2.69 -8.84 2.92
C ARG A 68 -3.78 -9.70 2.30
N VAL A 69 -4.82 -9.93 3.09
CA VAL A 69 -6.05 -10.56 2.64
C VAL A 69 -7.18 -9.55 2.77
N ALA A 70 -7.91 -9.32 1.69
CA ALA A 70 -9.10 -8.48 1.66
C ALA A 70 -10.34 -9.36 1.53
N ILE A 71 -11.17 -9.35 2.56
CA ILE A 71 -12.38 -10.17 2.67
C ILE A 71 -13.59 -9.27 2.39
N PRO A 72 -14.42 -9.57 1.38
CA PRO A 72 -15.61 -8.78 1.11
C PRO A 72 -16.64 -8.91 2.25
N VAL A 73 -17.16 -7.81 2.71
CA VAL A 73 -18.20 -7.78 3.76
C VAL A 73 -19.50 -7.14 3.27
N VAL A 74 -19.42 -6.32 2.22
CA VAL A 74 -20.59 -5.74 1.55
C VAL A 74 -20.35 -5.72 0.05
N ASP A 75 -21.07 -6.54 -0.71
CA ASP A 75 -20.86 -6.72 -2.16
C ASP A 75 -21.20 -5.48 -2.98
N ASN A 76 -22.20 -4.71 -2.57
CA ASN A 76 -22.64 -3.47 -3.21
C ASN A 76 -22.38 -2.21 -2.38
N GLY A 77 -21.48 -2.28 -1.40
CA GLY A 77 -20.99 -1.17 -0.62
C GLY A 77 -22.10 -0.30 0.00
N PHE A 78 -21.78 0.98 0.27
CA PHE A 78 -22.70 1.91 0.93
C PHE A 78 -23.60 2.67 -0.07
N VAL A 79 -23.28 2.65 -1.35
CA VAL A 79 -24.04 3.34 -2.41
C VAL A 79 -24.60 2.30 -3.38
N SER A 80 -25.86 1.94 -3.18
CA SER A 80 -26.52 0.85 -3.89
C SER A 80 -26.73 1.10 -5.40
N SER A 81 -26.61 2.33 -5.86
CA SER A 81 -26.81 2.71 -7.26
C SER A 81 -25.54 2.59 -8.12
N ILE A 82 -24.39 2.29 -7.52
CA ILE A 82 -23.10 2.20 -8.21
C ILE A 82 -22.37 0.92 -7.88
N ASN A 83 -21.41 0.53 -8.74
CA ASN A 83 -20.55 -0.63 -8.52
C ASN A 83 -19.47 -0.31 -7.50
N ASN A 84 -19.73 -0.65 -6.25
CA ASN A 84 -18.79 -0.47 -5.16
C ASN A 84 -18.86 -1.67 -4.19
N ALA A 85 -17.83 -1.85 -3.38
CA ALA A 85 -17.78 -2.93 -2.41
C ALA A 85 -17.04 -2.47 -1.16
N VAL A 86 -17.31 -3.11 -0.03
CA VAL A 86 -16.58 -2.92 1.21
C VAL A 86 -15.88 -4.20 1.60
N TYR A 87 -14.61 -4.09 1.93
CA TYR A 87 -13.77 -5.19 2.41
C TYR A 87 -13.22 -4.89 3.79
N ILE A 88 -12.95 -5.93 4.56
CA ILE A 88 -12.02 -5.88 5.67
C ILE A 88 -10.69 -6.41 5.17
N THR A 89 -9.61 -5.65 5.37
CA THR A 89 -8.26 -6.03 4.96
C THR A 89 -7.41 -6.26 6.20
N VAL A 90 -6.76 -7.42 6.26
CA VAL A 90 -5.84 -7.80 7.34
C VAL A 90 -4.56 -8.32 6.73
N GLY A 91 -3.42 -8.00 7.32
CA GLY A 91 -2.13 -8.46 6.80
C GLY A 91 -0.96 -8.31 7.74
N GLY A 92 0.22 -8.53 7.18
CA GLY A 92 1.49 -8.33 7.86
C GLY A 92 2.52 -7.75 6.90
N ASP A 93 3.17 -6.67 7.32
CA ASP A 93 4.13 -5.92 6.54
C ASP A 93 5.46 -5.86 7.29
N LEU A 94 6.53 -6.37 6.69
CA LEU A 94 7.89 -6.19 7.17
C LEU A 94 8.42 -4.87 6.63
N MET A 95 8.94 -4.04 7.52
CA MET A 95 9.49 -2.73 7.20
C MET A 95 10.94 -2.67 7.64
N PHE A 96 11.79 -2.19 6.74
CA PHE A 96 13.21 -1.94 7.00
C PHE A 96 13.44 -0.44 6.89
N GLU A 97 13.68 0.20 8.01
CA GLU A 97 13.75 1.66 8.09
C GLU A 97 15.09 2.12 8.61
N ARG A 98 15.57 3.24 8.09
CA ARG A 98 16.70 3.95 8.65
C ARG A 98 16.23 4.77 9.84
N CYS A 99 16.97 4.74 10.92
CA CYS A 99 16.66 5.56 12.07
C CYS A 99 16.82 7.05 11.74
N TYR A 100 15.79 7.85 12.00
CA TYR A 100 15.79 9.28 11.80
C TYR A 100 15.46 10.01 13.11
N GLY A 101 16.38 10.85 13.58
CA GLY A 101 16.08 11.85 14.59
C GLY A 101 15.78 11.35 16.00
N GLY A 102 16.67 10.57 16.61
CA GLY A 102 16.51 10.16 18.01
C GLY A 102 17.16 8.83 18.36
N CYS A 103 17.74 8.20 17.40
CA CYS A 103 18.61 7.07 17.60
C CYS A 103 20.02 7.60 17.91
N SER A 104 20.84 6.83 18.59
CA SER A 104 22.22 7.14 18.95
C SER A 104 22.96 7.84 17.78
N LYS A 105 23.89 8.72 18.07
CA LYS A 105 24.59 9.65 17.15
C LYS A 105 25.32 9.04 15.93
N ARG A 106 25.01 7.79 15.54
CA ARG A 106 25.54 7.13 14.34
C ARG A 106 24.45 7.07 13.27
N ASP A 107 24.68 7.75 12.18
CA ASP A 107 23.78 7.95 11.03
C ASP A 107 23.44 6.65 10.24
N ASP A 108 23.90 5.48 10.68
CA ASP A 108 23.81 4.21 9.94
C ASP A 108 23.00 3.11 10.64
N ASP A 109 22.23 3.45 11.67
CA ASP A 109 21.41 2.47 12.38
C ASP A 109 20.16 2.12 11.56
N TYR A 110 20.01 0.83 11.25
CA TYR A 110 18.81 0.27 10.60
C TYR A 110 17.99 -0.52 11.61
N GLY A 111 16.69 -0.47 11.47
CA GLY A 111 15.75 -1.27 12.23
C GLY A 111 14.77 -2.00 11.36
N ALA A 112 14.27 -3.11 11.89
CA ALA A 112 13.14 -3.82 11.29
C ALA A 112 11.90 -3.64 12.16
N ALA A 113 10.75 -3.54 11.52
CA ALA A 113 9.46 -3.49 12.18
C ALA A 113 8.47 -4.40 11.48
N LEU A 114 7.55 -4.97 12.25
CA LEU A 114 6.38 -5.66 11.76
C LEU A 114 5.17 -4.75 11.95
N ALA A 115 4.47 -4.43 10.88
CA ALA A 115 3.21 -3.74 10.91
C ALA A 115 2.08 -4.72 10.61
N ILE A 116 1.00 -4.66 11.40
CA ILE A 116 -0.19 -5.49 11.23
C ILE A 116 -1.38 -4.56 11.02
N PRO A 117 -1.70 -4.21 9.76
CA PRO A 117 -2.86 -3.40 9.43
C PRO A 117 -4.15 -4.23 9.54
N ILE A 118 -5.18 -3.61 10.12
CA ILE A 118 -6.56 -4.10 10.12
C ILE A 118 -7.42 -2.94 9.62
N THR A 119 -7.80 -2.96 8.36
CA THR A 119 -8.41 -1.78 7.72
C THR A 119 -9.74 -2.11 7.06
N GLY A 120 -10.60 -1.12 6.97
CA GLY A 120 -11.77 -1.12 6.10
C GLY A 120 -11.39 -0.52 4.75
N ARG A 121 -11.66 -1.23 3.66
CA ARG A 121 -11.44 -0.77 2.29
C ARG A 121 -12.79 -0.54 1.62
N TRP A 122 -12.98 0.65 1.06
CA TRP A 122 -14.11 0.95 0.20
C TRP A 122 -13.63 1.08 -1.24
N GLN A 123 -14.04 0.15 -2.10
CA GLN A 123 -13.59 0.01 -3.47
C GLN A 123 -14.70 0.39 -4.45
N PHE A 124 -14.33 1.11 -5.51
CA PHE A 124 -15.19 1.53 -6.62
C PHE A 124 -14.71 0.89 -7.91
N ASN A 125 -15.57 0.20 -8.63
CA ASN A 125 -15.22 -0.49 -9.87
C ASN A 125 -15.77 0.31 -11.06
N PHE A 126 -14.89 1.05 -11.72
CA PHE A 126 -15.26 1.96 -12.82
C PHE A 126 -15.50 1.23 -14.12
N THR A 127 -14.62 0.28 -14.43
CA THR A 127 -14.65 -0.53 -15.66
C THR A 127 -14.19 -1.95 -15.32
N PRO A 128 -14.28 -2.91 -16.26
CA PRO A 128 -13.74 -4.26 -16.04
C PRO A 128 -12.25 -4.29 -15.72
N ARG A 129 -11.52 -3.24 -16.13
CA ARG A 129 -10.06 -3.16 -15.97
C ARG A 129 -9.60 -2.23 -14.86
N TRP A 130 -10.45 -1.32 -14.40
CA TRP A 130 -10.04 -0.29 -13.45
C TRP A 130 -10.95 -0.18 -12.25
N SER A 131 -10.35 -0.19 -11.09
CA SER A 131 -10.99 0.17 -9.84
C SER A 131 -10.09 1.11 -9.02
N ALA A 132 -10.70 1.85 -8.10
CA ALA A 132 -9.98 2.64 -7.11
C ALA A 132 -10.59 2.37 -5.73
N TYR A 133 -9.82 2.64 -4.67
CA TYR A 133 -10.26 2.43 -3.31
C TYR A 133 -9.69 3.44 -2.35
N GLY A 134 -10.38 3.62 -1.22
CA GLY A 134 -9.86 4.21 -0.01
C GLY A 134 -9.81 3.15 1.09
N GLU A 135 -8.80 3.22 1.93
CA GLU A 135 -8.56 2.27 3.01
C GLU A 135 -8.18 3.00 4.28
N VAL A 136 -8.78 2.62 5.41
CA VAL A 136 -8.50 3.23 6.71
C VAL A 136 -8.73 2.24 7.84
N GLY A 137 -7.89 2.29 8.88
CA GLY A 137 -8.03 1.48 10.07
C GLY A 137 -6.80 1.47 10.96
N PRO A 138 -6.86 0.77 12.09
CA PRO A 138 -5.71 0.62 12.98
C PRO A 138 -4.60 -0.19 12.34
N ASN A 139 -3.36 0.18 12.68
CA ASN A 139 -2.15 -0.55 12.35
C ASN A 139 -1.35 -0.77 13.63
N ILE A 140 -1.11 -2.03 13.97
CA ILE A 140 -0.30 -2.42 15.12
C ILE A 140 1.15 -2.50 14.66
N TYR A 141 2.04 -1.83 15.37
CA TYR A 141 3.44 -1.69 15.00
C TYR A 141 4.34 -2.31 16.07
N ILE A 142 5.15 -3.27 15.69
CA ILE A 142 6.07 -4.00 16.58
C ILE A 142 7.49 -3.78 16.05
N HIS A 143 8.31 -3.05 16.81
CA HIS A 143 9.71 -2.85 16.48
C HIS A 143 10.57 -3.97 17.03
N SER A 144 11.42 -4.58 16.19
CA SER A 144 12.60 -5.27 16.66
C SER A 144 13.65 -4.20 16.94
N GLY A 145 14.33 -4.16 18.04
CA GLY A 145 15.33 -3.13 18.34
C GLY A 145 16.26 -2.81 17.15
N TRP A 146 16.90 -1.64 17.21
CA TRP A 146 17.85 -1.19 16.19
C TRP A 146 19.15 -1.99 16.32
N VAL A 147 19.67 -2.50 15.22
CA VAL A 147 20.98 -3.15 15.17
C VAL A 147 21.99 -2.09 14.77
N GLY A 148 22.74 -1.57 15.73
CA GLY A 148 23.86 -0.68 15.49
C GLY A 148 25.20 -1.43 15.58
N ASP A 149 26.28 -0.81 15.10
CA ASP A 149 27.63 -1.35 14.95
C ASP A 149 28.34 -1.71 16.30
N GLY A 150 27.63 -1.74 17.39
CA GLY A 150 28.10 -2.10 18.72
C GLY A 150 27.63 -3.45 19.27
N GLY A 151 26.92 -4.26 18.49
CA GLY A 151 26.40 -5.55 18.95
C GLY A 151 25.38 -5.47 20.10
N HIS A 152 25.01 -4.27 20.49
CA HIS A 152 23.96 -4.07 21.46
C HIS A 152 22.63 -4.15 20.69
N VAL A 153 21.96 -5.27 20.79
CA VAL A 153 20.53 -5.36 20.46
C VAL A 153 19.83 -4.65 21.63
N PRO A 154 19.38 -3.40 21.46
CA PRO A 154 18.55 -2.79 22.49
C PRO A 154 17.32 -3.70 22.57
N GLY A 155 16.99 -4.19 23.74
CA GLY A 155 15.76 -4.92 23.97
C GLY A 155 14.55 -4.13 23.46
N PRO A 156 13.35 -4.70 23.41
CA PRO A 156 12.15 -4.04 22.92
C PRO A 156 11.85 -2.78 23.75
N HIS A 157 12.46 -1.66 23.35
CA HIS A 157 12.42 -0.42 24.13
C HIS A 157 11.16 0.38 23.94
N LYS A 158 10.26 -0.05 23.07
CA LYS A 158 8.93 0.57 22.94
C LYS A 158 7.87 -0.52 22.90
N ALA A 159 6.87 -0.35 23.75
CA ALA A 159 5.64 -1.15 23.65
C ALA A 159 5.09 -1.09 22.22
N PRO A 160 4.39 -2.14 21.76
CA PRO A 160 3.70 -2.10 20.49
C PRO A 160 2.90 -0.81 20.37
N GLY A 161 3.09 -0.07 19.28
CA GLY A 161 2.34 1.14 19.01
C GLY A 161 1.13 0.82 18.13
N ALA A 162 0.03 1.56 18.34
CA ALA A 162 -1.10 1.54 17.41
C ALA A 162 -1.18 2.89 16.70
N TRP A 163 -1.30 2.86 15.38
CA TRP A 163 -1.37 4.05 14.52
C TRP A 163 -2.56 3.92 13.60
N LEU A 164 -3.00 5.02 13.05
CA LEU A 164 -3.98 5.02 11.99
C LEU A 164 -3.28 4.78 10.65
N ALA A 165 -3.60 3.68 9.98
CA ALA A 165 -3.25 3.50 8.57
C ALA A 165 -4.35 4.13 7.72
N ALA A 166 -3.96 4.87 6.69
CA ALA A 166 -4.87 5.42 5.71
C ALA A 166 -4.21 5.47 4.33
N SER A 167 -4.88 4.98 3.32
CA SER A 167 -4.37 4.99 1.95
C SER A 167 -5.48 5.17 0.93
N VAL A 168 -5.08 5.62 -0.27
CA VAL A 168 -5.88 5.58 -1.48
C VAL A 168 -5.13 4.81 -2.53
N GLY A 169 -5.83 4.07 -3.37
CA GLY A 169 -5.18 3.25 -4.38
C GLY A 169 -6.02 3.04 -5.63
N GLY A 170 -5.33 2.57 -6.67
CA GLY A 170 -5.91 2.13 -7.91
C GLY A 170 -5.51 0.70 -8.21
N LYS A 171 -6.40 -0.03 -8.88
CA LYS A 171 -6.14 -1.39 -9.36
C LYS A 171 -6.34 -1.45 -10.86
N TRP A 172 -5.42 -2.11 -11.51
CA TRP A 172 -5.51 -2.47 -12.92
C TRP A 172 -5.65 -3.97 -13.08
N HIS A 173 -6.85 -4.42 -13.44
CA HIS A 173 -7.18 -5.82 -13.68
C HIS A 173 -6.70 -6.21 -15.08
N PHE A 174 -5.63 -6.95 -15.18
CA PHE A 174 -5.07 -7.44 -16.44
C PHE A 174 -5.52 -8.87 -16.77
N ALA A 175 -6.05 -9.58 -15.77
CA ALA A 175 -6.68 -10.89 -15.92
C ALA A 175 -7.91 -10.98 -15.00
N PRO A 176 -8.84 -11.93 -15.22
CA PRO A 176 -10.06 -12.07 -14.41
C PRO A 176 -9.79 -12.24 -12.91
N GLU A 177 -8.67 -12.84 -12.55
CA GLU A 177 -8.31 -13.15 -11.16
C GLU A 177 -7.09 -12.38 -10.68
N MET A 178 -6.50 -11.51 -11.52
CA MET A 178 -5.25 -10.84 -11.19
C MET A 178 -5.31 -9.35 -11.49
N SER A 179 -4.80 -8.55 -10.56
CA SER A 179 -4.65 -7.11 -10.75
C SER A 179 -3.35 -6.57 -10.17
N LEU A 180 -2.83 -5.51 -10.78
CA LEU A 180 -1.77 -4.69 -10.21
C LEU A 180 -2.40 -3.58 -9.40
N THR A 181 -1.88 -3.37 -8.20
CA THR A 181 -2.31 -2.30 -7.28
C THR A 181 -1.20 -1.29 -7.10
N LEU A 182 -1.56 -0.02 -7.15
CA LEU A 182 -0.75 1.09 -6.66
C LEU A 182 -1.49 1.73 -5.49
N SER A 183 -0.83 1.84 -4.35
CA SER A 183 -1.37 2.45 -3.13
C SER A 183 -0.47 3.57 -2.64
N LEU A 184 -1.09 4.69 -2.28
CA LEU A 184 -0.42 5.86 -1.72
C LEU A 184 -1.04 6.17 -0.36
N GLY A 185 -0.22 6.22 0.70
CA GLY A 185 -0.74 6.48 2.04
C GLY A 185 0.26 6.22 3.15
N ALA A 186 -0.22 6.30 4.38
CA ALA A 186 0.56 6.01 5.58
C ALA A 186 0.22 4.59 6.09
N PRO A 187 1.22 3.84 6.57
CA PRO A 187 2.61 4.22 6.86
C PRO A 187 3.56 4.14 5.66
N TYR A 188 3.15 3.60 4.52
CA TYR A 188 3.99 3.47 3.33
C TYR A 188 3.14 3.47 2.05
N SER A 189 3.78 3.78 0.93
CA SER A 189 3.21 3.62 -0.41
C SER A 189 3.76 2.36 -1.06
N HIS A 190 2.93 1.63 -1.78
CA HIS A 190 3.33 0.33 -2.33
C HIS A 190 2.74 0.04 -3.71
N VAL A 191 3.41 -0.86 -4.40
CA VAL A 191 2.91 -1.56 -5.59
C VAL A 191 2.68 -3.01 -5.20
N GLY A 192 1.58 -3.60 -5.64
CA GLY A 192 1.22 -4.98 -5.30
C GLY A 192 0.58 -5.74 -6.44
N LEU A 193 0.57 -7.05 -6.28
CA LEU A 193 -0.19 -8.00 -7.09
C LEU A 193 -1.34 -8.52 -6.24
N ASP A 194 -2.57 -8.33 -6.72
CA ASP A 194 -3.76 -8.94 -6.12
C ASP A 194 -4.16 -10.18 -6.90
N ILE A 195 -4.55 -11.22 -6.18
CA ILE A 195 -5.02 -12.50 -6.69
C ILE A 195 -6.40 -12.75 -6.06
N ALA A 196 -7.44 -12.87 -6.88
CA ALA A 196 -8.77 -13.26 -6.43
C ALA A 196 -8.81 -14.77 -6.18
N LEU A 197 -9.32 -15.17 -5.00
CA LEU A 197 -9.38 -16.55 -4.52
C LEU A 197 -10.79 -17.14 -4.72
#